data_6b39de83f9b5f8c1aaa450925c2482fd
#
_entry.id   6b39de83f9b5f8c1aaa450925c2482fd
#
_cell.length_a   1.000
_cell.length_b   1.000
_cell.length_c   1.000
_cell.angle_alpha   90.00
_cell.angle_beta   90.00
_cell.angle_gamma   90.00
#
_symmetry.space_group_name_H-M   'P 1'
#
loop_
_entity.id
_entity.type
_entity.pdbx_description
1 polymer ?
#
loop_
_entity_poly.entity_id
_entity_poly.type
_entity_poly.pdbx_seq_one_letter_code
_entity_poly.pdbx_strand_id
1 'polypeptide(L)'
;RISELNAAVGLAQLRKLDKMLEIQRAHKGELKEALGRIPGLEFRKIPDEKGDSATFLSFFLPDETIAAKVSGELAASGVDGCFYWYRNNWHYIRQWDHILGLKSAARLPVTLFETRPDYENLDLVQSDGIMNRTISMLIKLSWTQDEITQRIDKMTAVLSR
;
A
#
# COMPACT_ATOMS: atom_id res chain seq x y z
N ARG A 1 17.69 11.21 -20.28
CA ARG A 1 17.06 12.28 -21.09
C ARG A 1 15.67 11.80 -21.50
N ILE A 2 14.63 12.61 -21.27
CA ILE A 2 13.26 12.29 -21.70
C ILE A 2 13.14 12.52 -23.23
N SER A 3 12.45 11.63 -23.95
CA SER A 3 12.14 11.84 -25.37
C SER A 3 11.01 12.87 -25.53
N GLU A 4 10.94 13.52 -26.69
CA GLU A 4 9.89 14.49 -27.03
C GLU A 4 8.48 13.86 -26.89
N LEU A 5 8.31 12.62 -27.34
CA LEU A 5 7.05 11.89 -27.21
C LEU A 5 6.65 11.70 -25.73
N ASN A 6 7.58 11.24 -24.90
CA ASN A 6 7.32 11.08 -23.48
C ASN A 6 7.05 12.43 -22.79
N ALA A 7 7.74 13.49 -23.19
CA ALA A 7 7.51 14.84 -22.68
C ALA A 7 6.11 15.36 -23.08
N ALA A 8 5.68 15.14 -24.30
CA ALA A 8 4.35 15.52 -24.77
C ALA A 8 3.23 14.79 -24.00
N VAL A 9 3.38 13.47 -23.80
CA VAL A 9 2.44 12.68 -22.97
C VAL A 9 2.46 13.18 -21.53
N GLY A 10 3.64 13.40 -20.95
CA GLY A 10 3.80 13.92 -19.59
C GLY A 10 3.10 15.27 -19.40
N LEU A 11 3.27 16.20 -20.35
CA LEU A 11 2.59 17.51 -20.32
C LEU A 11 1.08 17.37 -20.41
N ALA A 12 0.58 16.48 -21.27
CA ALA A 12 -0.86 16.22 -21.40
C ALA A 12 -1.45 15.63 -20.10
N GLN A 13 -0.72 14.78 -19.39
CA GLN A 13 -1.15 14.24 -18.08
C GLN A 13 -1.06 15.29 -16.98
N LEU A 14 -0.01 16.09 -16.97
CA LEU A 14 0.15 17.15 -15.96
C LEU A 14 -1.01 18.16 -15.99
N ARG A 15 -1.53 18.49 -17.18
CA ARG A 15 -2.71 19.37 -17.32
C ARG A 15 -3.99 18.80 -16.71
N LYS A 16 -4.05 17.49 -16.43
CA LYS A 16 -5.19 16.81 -15.81
C LYS A 16 -5.00 16.58 -14.32
N LEU A 17 -3.81 16.89 -13.78
CA LEU A 17 -3.41 16.49 -12.43
C LEU A 17 -4.39 16.97 -11.37
N ASP A 18 -4.80 18.24 -11.40
CA ASP A 18 -5.70 18.82 -10.40
C ASP A 18 -7.05 18.07 -10.36
N LYS A 19 -7.61 17.76 -11.55
CA LYS A 19 -8.84 16.98 -11.64
C LYS A 19 -8.68 15.55 -11.13
N MET A 20 -7.54 14.92 -11.41
CA MET A 20 -7.22 13.58 -10.92
C MET A 20 -7.12 13.57 -9.39
N LEU A 21 -6.44 14.56 -8.81
CA LEU A 21 -6.32 14.71 -7.35
C LEU A 21 -7.67 14.96 -6.68
N GLU A 22 -8.52 15.81 -7.27
CA GLU A 22 -9.88 16.06 -6.77
C GLU A 22 -10.69 14.75 -6.66
N ILE A 23 -10.70 13.95 -7.73
CA ILE A 23 -11.43 12.68 -7.79
C ILE A 23 -10.86 11.69 -6.76
N GLN A 24 -9.54 11.50 -6.71
CA GLN A 24 -8.92 10.56 -5.76
C GLN A 24 -9.17 10.95 -4.31
N ARG A 25 -9.11 12.25 -4.01
CA ARG A 25 -9.39 12.76 -2.66
C ARG A 25 -10.84 12.55 -2.25
N ALA A 26 -11.78 12.75 -3.17
CA ALA A 26 -13.20 12.46 -2.93
C ALA A 26 -13.41 10.97 -2.63
N HIS A 27 -12.95 10.07 -3.49
CA HIS A 27 -13.06 8.62 -3.30
C HIS A 27 -12.42 8.16 -1.99
N LYS A 28 -11.20 8.63 -1.68
CA LYS A 28 -10.52 8.31 -0.43
C LYS A 28 -11.27 8.83 0.78
N GLY A 29 -11.84 10.04 0.69
CA GLY A 29 -12.62 10.68 1.75
C GLY A 29 -13.83 9.85 2.13
N GLU A 30 -14.65 9.43 1.16
CA GLU A 30 -15.83 8.59 1.37
C GLU A 30 -15.47 7.26 2.04
N LEU A 31 -14.44 6.58 1.53
CA LEU A 31 -13.96 5.31 2.10
C LEU A 31 -13.44 5.50 3.53
N LYS A 32 -12.63 6.53 3.76
CA LYS A 32 -12.07 6.83 5.09
C LYS A 32 -13.17 7.17 6.10
N GLU A 33 -14.18 7.93 5.69
CA GLU A 33 -15.32 8.28 6.55
C GLU A 33 -16.15 7.04 6.91
N ALA A 34 -16.52 6.23 5.92
CA ALA A 34 -17.32 5.04 6.15
C ALA A 34 -16.60 4.01 7.03
N LEU A 35 -15.35 3.69 6.70
CA LEU A 35 -14.54 2.71 7.43
C LEU A 35 -14.09 3.22 8.80
N GLY A 36 -13.98 4.54 9.00
CA GLY A 36 -13.65 5.15 10.28
C GLY A 36 -14.71 4.95 11.38
N ARG A 37 -15.89 4.45 11.02
CA ARG A 37 -16.95 4.08 11.97
C ARG A 37 -16.74 2.68 12.57
N ILE A 38 -15.77 1.92 12.05
CA ILE A 38 -15.46 0.56 12.52
C ILE A 38 -14.58 0.67 13.77
N PRO A 39 -15.01 0.14 14.93
CA PRO A 39 -14.23 0.20 16.16
C PRO A 39 -12.85 -0.45 15.99
N GLY A 40 -11.80 0.22 16.47
CA GLY A 40 -10.45 -0.30 16.47
C GLY A 40 -9.72 -0.21 15.11
N LEU A 41 -10.36 0.32 14.06
CA LEU A 41 -9.69 0.57 12.79
C LEU A 41 -8.96 1.93 12.84
N GLU A 42 -7.65 1.90 12.68
CA GLU A 42 -6.81 3.09 12.67
C GLU A 42 -6.27 3.36 11.26
N PHE A 43 -6.15 4.63 10.89
CA PHE A 43 -5.58 5.03 9.61
C PHE A 43 -4.16 5.58 9.77
N ARG A 44 -3.35 5.38 8.73
CA ARG A 44 -2.02 5.99 8.66
C ARG A 44 -2.14 7.52 8.80
N LYS A 45 -1.35 8.09 9.72
CA LYS A 45 -1.24 9.54 9.87
C LYS A 45 -0.60 10.15 8.62
N ILE A 46 -1.21 11.18 8.08
CA ILE A 46 -0.72 11.94 6.94
C ILE A 46 -0.25 13.30 7.46
N PRO A 47 1.06 13.62 7.37
CA PRO A 47 1.59 14.88 7.90
C PRO A 47 1.04 16.13 7.22
N ASP A 48 0.77 16.03 5.92
CA ASP A 48 0.14 17.09 5.11
C ASP A 48 -1.02 16.51 4.31
N GLU A 49 -2.23 16.62 4.84
CA GLU A 49 -3.43 16.12 4.17
C GLU A 49 -3.78 16.88 2.89
N LYS A 50 -3.37 18.16 2.79
CA LYS A 50 -3.62 18.96 1.58
C LYS A 50 -2.64 18.60 0.46
N GLY A 51 -1.44 18.19 0.81
CA GLY A 51 -0.43 17.71 -0.13
C GLY A 51 -0.57 16.24 -0.51
N ASP A 52 -1.46 15.49 0.16
CA ASP A 52 -1.66 14.06 -0.15
C ASP A 52 -2.28 13.86 -1.53
N SER A 53 -1.64 12.99 -2.33
CA SER A 53 -2.14 12.58 -3.65
C SER A 53 -3.37 11.68 -3.59
N ALA A 54 -3.69 11.16 -2.40
CA ALA A 54 -4.80 10.24 -2.15
C ALA A 54 -4.76 8.93 -2.95
N THR A 55 -3.58 8.52 -3.45
CA THR A 55 -3.40 7.28 -4.21
C THR A 55 -3.62 6.01 -3.40
N PHE A 56 -3.39 6.07 -2.09
CA PHE A 56 -3.59 4.94 -1.17
C PHE A 56 -4.34 5.35 0.09
N LEU A 57 -5.20 4.46 0.56
CA LEU A 57 -5.74 4.46 1.92
C LEU A 57 -5.10 3.32 2.69
N SER A 58 -4.23 3.64 3.66
CA SER A 58 -3.59 2.64 4.52
C SER A 58 -4.23 2.65 5.90
N PHE A 59 -4.54 1.47 6.40
CA PHE A 59 -5.15 1.26 7.70
C PHE A 59 -4.48 0.12 8.45
N PHE A 60 -4.60 0.17 9.76
CA PHE A 60 -3.99 -0.77 10.69
C PHE A 60 -5.04 -1.65 11.32
N LEU A 61 -4.72 -2.92 11.42
CA LEU A 61 -5.47 -3.92 12.15
C LEU A 61 -4.79 -4.22 13.50
N PRO A 62 -5.45 -4.90 14.43
CA PRO A 62 -4.87 -5.16 15.75
C PRO A 62 -3.52 -5.88 15.71
N ASP A 63 -3.39 -6.91 14.87
CA ASP A 63 -2.19 -7.74 14.79
C ASP A 63 -2.02 -8.40 13.41
N GLU A 64 -0.91 -9.14 13.25
CA GLU A 64 -0.55 -9.85 12.02
C GLU A 64 -1.58 -10.92 11.63
N THR A 65 -2.11 -11.67 12.60
CA THR A 65 -3.03 -12.79 12.34
C THR A 65 -4.33 -12.25 11.75
N ILE A 66 -4.86 -11.19 12.34
CA ILE A 66 -6.06 -10.51 11.86
C ILE A 66 -5.80 -9.86 10.50
N ALA A 67 -4.66 -9.20 10.31
CA ALA A 67 -4.31 -8.58 9.03
C ALA A 67 -4.20 -9.60 7.89
N ALA A 68 -3.58 -10.74 8.13
CA ALA A 68 -3.47 -11.82 7.15
C ALA A 68 -4.85 -12.41 6.79
N LYS A 69 -5.69 -12.65 7.80
CA LYS A 69 -7.07 -13.14 7.61
C LYS A 69 -7.90 -12.14 6.80
N VAL A 70 -7.95 -10.89 7.24
CA VAL A 70 -8.69 -9.80 6.58
C VAL A 70 -8.22 -9.60 5.14
N SER A 71 -6.92 -9.64 4.87
CA SER A 71 -6.39 -9.55 3.50
C SER A 71 -6.95 -10.63 2.59
N GLY A 72 -7.03 -11.88 3.09
CA GLY A 72 -7.63 -13.00 2.35
C GLY A 72 -9.13 -12.83 2.15
N GLU A 73 -9.86 -12.39 3.16
CA GLU A 73 -11.32 -12.19 3.10
C GLU A 73 -11.72 -11.03 2.19
N LEU A 74 -10.94 -9.93 2.16
CA LEU A 74 -11.14 -8.84 1.20
C LEU A 74 -10.99 -9.32 -0.23
N ALA A 75 -9.94 -10.10 -0.52
CA ALA A 75 -9.73 -10.68 -1.84
C ALA A 75 -10.87 -11.64 -2.21
N ALA A 76 -11.31 -12.52 -1.31
CA ALA A 76 -12.40 -13.47 -1.53
C ALA A 76 -13.75 -12.77 -1.76
N SER A 77 -13.99 -11.60 -1.14
CA SER A 77 -15.20 -10.80 -1.36
C SER A 77 -15.15 -9.96 -2.64
N GLY A 78 -14.06 -10.05 -3.41
CA GLY A 78 -13.87 -9.29 -4.65
C GLY A 78 -13.52 -7.81 -4.44
N VAL A 79 -12.94 -7.46 -3.29
CA VAL A 79 -12.34 -6.14 -3.05
C VAL A 79 -10.91 -6.15 -3.57
N ASP A 80 -10.71 -5.67 -4.78
CA ASP A 80 -9.41 -5.58 -5.43
C ASP A 80 -8.59 -4.37 -4.94
N GLY A 81 -7.28 -4.38 -5.24
CA GLY A 81 -6.37 -3.28 -4.95
C GLY A 81 -5.98 -3.14 -3.48
N CYS A 82 -6.29 -4.12 -2.64
CA CYS A 82 -5.79 -4.19 -1.26
C CYS A 82 -4.47 -4.97 -1.23
N PHE A 83 -3.46 -4.37 -0.61
CA PHE A 83 -2.11 -4.93 -0.53
C PHE A 83 -1.70 -5.12 0.92
N TYR A 84 -1.30 -6.34 1.26
CA TYR A 84 -0.66 -6.69 2.52
C TYR A 84 0.85 -6.78 2.28
N TRP A 85 1.53 -5.62 2.38
CA TRP A 85 2.94 -5.47 2.00
C TRP A 85 3.89 -6.36 2.79
N TYR A 86 3.54 -6.69 4.02
CA TYR A 86 4.37 -7.54 4.88
C TYR A 86 4.64 -8.93 4.28
N ARG A 87 3.71 -9.45 3.48
CA ARG A 87 3.80 -10.79 2.88
C ARG A 87 4.02 -10.78 1.37
N ASN A 88 4.31 -9.63 0.78
CA ASN A 88 4.66 -9.57 -0.64
C ASN A 88 6.11 -9.08 -0.83
N ASN A 89 6.70 -9.41 -1.98
CA ASN A 89 8.09 -9.12 -2.29
C ASN A 89 8.32 -7.72 -2.92
N TRP A 90 7.33 -6.82 -2.87
CA TRP A 90 7.46 -5.54 -3.57
C TRP A 90 8.14 -4.46 -2.74
N HIS A 91 7.81 -4.37 -1.45
CA HIS A 91 8.19 -3.21 -0.66
C HIS A 91 8.77 -3.51 0.71
N TYR A 92 8.88 -4.80 1.10
CA TYR A 92 9.36 -5.14 2.43
C TYR A 92 10.53 -6.13 2.38
N ILE A 93 11.65 -5.74 2.97
CA ILE A 93 12.92 -6.47 2.88
C ILE A 93 12.83 -7.92 3.38
N ARG A 94 11.94 -8.23 4.34
CA ARG A 94 11.73 -9.59 4.85
C ARG A 94 11.31 -10.59 3.75
N GLN A 95 10.81 -10.08 2.61
CA GLN A 95 10.38 -10.88 1.47
C GLN A 95 11.40 -10.87 0.31
N TRP A 96 12.57 -10.27 0.52
CA TRP A 96 13.59 -10.14 -0.52
C TRP A 96 14.69 -11.18 -0.35
N ASP A 97 14.39 -12.44 -0.64
CA ASP A 97 15.32 -13.58 -0.48
C ASP A 97 16.67 -13.36 -1.14
N HIS A 98 16.71 -12.64 -2.26
CA HIS A 98 17.95 -12.31 -2.97
C HIS A 98 18.83 -11.34 -2.19
N ILE A 99 18.25 -10.40 -1.45
CA ILE A 99 18.99 -9.48 -0.58
C ILE A 99 19.41 -10.19 0.71
N LEU A 100 18.45 -10.84 1.38
CA LEU A 100 18.70 -11.54 2.65
C LEU A 100 19.79 -12.60 2.49
N GLY A 101 19.67 -13.43 1.45
CA GLY A 101 20.64 -14.50 1.17
C GLY A 101 21.83 -14.07 0.31
N LEU A 102 22.01 -12.78 0.00
CA LEU A 102 23.05 -12.26 -0.89
C LEU A 102 23.15 -13.03 -2.23
N LYS A 103 21.98 -13.39 -2.79
CA LYS A 103 21.87 -14.16 -4.04
C LYS A 103 21.84 -13.21 -5.25
N SER A 104 22.64 -13.52 -6.27
CA SER A 104 22.68 -12.75 -7.52
C SER A 104 23.12 -13.63 -8.68
N ALA A 105 22.73 -13.27 -9.90
CA ALA A 105 23.22 -13.87 -11.13
C ALA A 105 24.70 -13.52 -11.42
N ALA A 106 25.20 -12.42 -10.83
CA ALA A 106 26.59 -11.99 -10.93
C ALA A 106 27.20 -11.85 -9.53
N ARG A 107 28.54 -11.74 -9.48
CA ARG A 107 29.26 -11.51 -8.22
C ARG A 107 28.86 -10.17 -7.62
N LEU A 108 28.32 -10.18 -6.40
CA LEU A 108 27.95 -8.96 -5.70
C LEU A 108 29.18 -8.23 -5.17
N PRO A 109 29.30 -6.90 -5.33
CA PRO A 109 30.41 -6.12 -4.76
C PRO A 109 30.56 -6.31 -3.25
N VAL A 110 29.46 -6.49 -2.52
CA VAL A 110 29.46 -6.73 -1.07
C VAL A 110 30.26 -7.97 -0.66
N THR A 111 30.44 -8.94 -1.56
CA THR A 111 31.27 -10.14 -1.30
C THR A 111 32.77 -9.84 -1.26
N LEU A 112 33.20 -8.63 -1.64
CA LEU A 112 34.58 -8.15 -1.61
C LEU A 112 34.92 -7.48 -0.28
N PHE A 113 33.92 -7.17 0.56
CA PHE A 113 34.16 -6.57 1.87
C PHE A 113 34.65 -7.62 2.89
N GLU A 114 35.54 -7.21 3.76
CA GLU A 114 36.02 -8.04 4.87
C GLU A 114 34.90 -8.43 5.83
N THR A 115 34.03 -7.44 6.13
CA THR A 115 32.84 -7.66 6.93
C THR A 115 31.60 -7.59 6.02
N ARG A 116 30.85 -8.67 5.96
CA ARG A 116 29.59 -8.74 5.18
C ARG A 116 28.42 -8.28 6.03
N PRO A 117 27.46 -7.55 5.46
CA PRO A 117 26.21 -7.25 6.13
C PRO A 117 25.45 -8.54 6.48
N ASP A 118 24.96 -8.61 7.70
CA ASP A 118 24.06 -9.67 8.13
C ASP A 118 22.61 -9.22 7.89
N TYR A 119 22.11 -9.49 6.70
CA TYR A 119 20.73 -9.14 6.33
C TYR A 119 19.70 -10.15 6.86
N GLU A 120 20.12 -11.35 7.26
CA GLU A 120 19.22 -12.37 7.80
C GLU A 120 18.77 -12.03 9.23
N ASN A 121 19.66 -11.39 10.01
CA ASN A 121 19.41 -11.01 11.40
C ASN A 121 19.12 -9.51 11.58
N LEU A 122 18.43 -8.90 10.62
CA LEU A 122 18.03 -7.49 10.73
C LEU A 122 17.09 -7.24 11.91
N ASP A 123 17.48 -6.30 12.78
CA ASP A 123 16.60 -5.78 13.84
C ASP A 123 15.65 -4.71 13.24
N LEU A 124 14.43 -5.13 12.93
CA LEU A 124 13.39 -4.29 12.34
C LEU A 124 12.11 -4.27 13.20
N VAL A 125 12.24 -4.39 14.51
CA VAL A 125 11.10 -4.54 15.45
C VAL A 125 10.00 -3.51 15.21
N GLN A 126 10.35 -2.24 15.02
CA GLN A 126 9.35 -1.19 14.76
C GLN A 126 8.70 -1.33 13.39
N SER A 127 9.49 -1.59 12.35
CA SER A 127 8.98 -1.77 10.99
C SER A 127 8.13 -3.02 10.88
N ASP A 128 8.56 -4.13 11.47
CA ASP A 128 7.79 -5.36 11.55
C ASP A 128 6.44 -5.13 12.25
N GLY A 129 6.46 -4.47 13.41
CA GLY A 129 5.26 -4.16 14.20
C GLY A 129 4.26 -3.24 13.51
N ILE A 130 4.70 -2.44 12.54
CA ILE A 130 3.82 -1.61 11.71
C ILE A 130 3.35 -2.37 10.48
N MET A 131 4.29 -2.97 9.74
CA MET A 131 4.00 -3.58 8.45
C MET A 131 3.15 -4.85 8.57
N ASN A 132 3.34 -5.64 9.65
CA ASN A 132 2.61 -6.87 9.86
C ASN A 132 1.11 -6.69 10.13
N ARG A 133 0.66 -5.49 10.46
CA ARG A 133 -0.74 -5.15 10.70
C ARG A 133 -1.32 -4.13 9.73
N THR A 134 -0.58 -3.78 8.66
CA THR A 134 -0.97 -2.74 7.70
C THR A 134 -1.53 -3.34 6.41
N ILE A 135 -2.72 -2.90 6.03
CA ILE A 135 -3.26 -3.09 4.68
C ILE A 135 -3.35 -1.72 4.00
N SER A 136 -2.92 -1.67 2.73
CA SER A 136 -3.02 -0.47 1.91
C SER A 136 -3.91 -0.73 0.71
N MET A 137 -4.93 0.10 0.52
CA MET A 137 -5.83 0.03 -0.62
C MET A 137 -5.50 1.11 -1.63
N LEU A 138 -5.32 0.71 -2.89
CA LEU A 138 -5.17 1.63 -4.02
C LEU A 138 -6.51 2.34 -4.29
N ILE A 139 -6.47 3.65 -4.45
CA ILE A 139 -7.64 4.47 -4.83
C ILE A 139 -7.60 4.69 -6.35
N LYS A 140 -8.59 4.16 -7.05
CA LYS A 140 -8.67 4.27 -8.52
C LYS A 140 -9.49 5.49 -8.93
N LEU A 141 -9.02 6.18 -9.96
CA LEU A 141 -9.75 7.30 -10.58
C LEU A 141 -11.02 6.85 -11.33
N SER A 142 -11.02 5.61 -11.80
CA SER A 142 -12.09 5.07 -12.66
C SER A 142 -13.30 4.55 -11.91
N TRP A 143 -13.27 4.53 -10.57
CA TRP A 143 -14.43 4.04 -9.81
C TRP A 143 -15.64 4.93 -10.00
N THR A 144 -16.78 4.29 -10.26
CA THR A 144 -18.10 4.92 -10.20
C THR A 144 -18.60 5.00 -8.75
N GLN A 145 -19.63 5.80 -8.50
CA GLN A 145 -20.22 5.91 -7.17
C GLN A 145 -20.77 4.56 -6.67
N ASP A 146 -21.37 3.78 -7.57
CA ASP A 146 -21.87 2.43 -7.22
C ASP A 146 -20.74 1.49 -6.83
N GLU A 147 -19.59 1.54 -7.51
CA GLU A 147 -18.42 0.74 -7.16
C GLU A 147 -17.82 1.14 -5.81
N ILE A 148 -17.84 2.42 -5.47
CA ILE A 148 -17.39 2.91 -4.16
C ILE A 148 -18.34 2.41 -3.07
N THR A 149 -19.64 2.55 -3.26
CA THR A 149 -20.66 2.07 -2.32
C THR A 149 -20.53 0.56 -2.07
N GLN A 150 -20.47 -0.24 -3.14
CA GLN A 150 -20.29 -1.70 -3.03
C GLN A 150 -18.98 -2.07 -2.32
N ARG A 151 -17.92 -1.30 -2.55
CA ARG A 151 -16.62 -1.51 -1.89
C ARG A 151 -16.71 -1.22 -0.40
N ILE A 152 -17.36 -0.13 -0.02
CA ILE A 152 -17.63 0.22 1.38
C ILE A 152 -18.40 -0.89 2.08
N ASP A 153 -19.49 -1.37 1.48
CA ASP A 153 -20.34 -2.43 2.04
C ASP A 153 -19.55 -3.71 2.28
N LYS A 154 -18.80 -4.16 1.27
CA LYS A 154 -17.97 -5.37 1.36
C LYS A 154 -16.86 -5.24 2.41
N MET A 155 -16.17 -4.11 2.40
CA MET A 155 -15.09 -3.86 3.38
C MET A 155 -15.65 -3.77 4.79
N THR A 156 -16.77 -3.08 4.99
CA THR A 156 -17.43 -3.02 6.29
C THR A 156 -17.84 -4.41 6.78
N ALA A 157 -18.43 -5.24 5.91
CA ALA A 157 -18.82 -6.60 6.25
C ALA A 157 -17.63 -7.49 6.66
N VAL A 158 -16.45 -7.29 6.08
CA VAL A 158 -15.22 -8.03 6.42
C VAL A 158 -14.57 -7.48 7.70
N LEU A 159 -14.46 -6.16 7.82
CA LEU A 159 -13.71 -5.49 8.89
C LEU A 159 -14.47 -5.41 10.22
N SER A 160 -15.79 -5.60 10.23
CA SER A 160 -16.63 -5.58 11.43
C SER A 160 -16.77 -6.95 12.12
N ARG A 161 -16.05 -7.98 11.66
CA ARG A 161 -16.06 -9.35 12.22
C ARG A 161 -14.93 -9.55 13.19
#